data_92c4933243b6806a436d39ad1e672963
#
_entry.id   92c4933243b6806a436d39ad1e672963
#
_cell.length_a   1.000
_cell.length_b   1.000
_cell.length_c   1.000
_cell.angle_alpha   90.00
_cell.angle_beta   90.00
_cell.angle_gamma   90.00
#
_symmetry.space_group_name_H-M   'P 1'
#
loop_
_entity.id
_entity.type
_entity.pdbx_description
1 polymer ?
#
loop_
_entity_poly.entity_id
_entity_poly.type
_entity_poly.pdbx_seq_one_letter_code
_entity_poly.pdbx_strand_id
1 'polypeptide(L)'
;TCALPILVDHAREYIEDNYKRPIFDRIMRATLAQILPFDKRFRFAMKSARLVKPLAPLMPSKIRNMVDFAPKKIPVPSLNDKPQVFPAEGKCIKRVALMTGCAQKALDTDINDATIRLLRRHGCEVVVAQGAGCCGALTHHMGKSKQSHISAAKNINAWMSELNGDGLDAIVINTSGCGTTVKDYGNMFLGDPLENDAKTVGSLAKDITEIMIDLGLKVSSTSAVRVAYHAACSLQHGQQIKTHPKTLLK
;
A
#
# COMPACT_ATOMS: atom_id res chain seq x y z
N THR A 1 -22.42 6.73 -7.66
CA THR A 1 -21.99 5.35 -7.33
C THR A 1 -20.75 5.28 -6.45
N CYS A 2 -20.06 6.38 -6.18
CA CYS A 2 -18.91 6.44 -5.27
C CYS A 2 -19.29 6.56 -3.79
N ALA A 3 -20.56 6.75 -3.45
CA ALA A 3 -21.01 6.93 -2.06
C ALA A 3 -20.92 5.66 -1.20
N LEU A 4 -20.96 4.47 -1.80
CA LEU A 4 -21.01 3.21 -1.05
C LEU A 4 -19.73 2.92 -0.24
N PRO A 5 -18.48 3.07 -0.77
CA PRO A 5 -17.28 2.89 0.02
C PRO A 5 -17.20 3.86 1.21
N ILE A 6 -17.51 5.13 1.00
CA ILE A 6 -17.54 6.16 2.06
C ILE A 6 -18.55 5.80 3.14
N LEU A 7 -19.77 5.40 2.74
CA LEU A 7 -20.80 4.98 3.68
C LEU A 7 -20.36 3.76 4.52
N VAL A 8 -19.70 2.79 3.87
CA VAL A 8 -19.20 1.59 4.56
C VAL A 8 -18.08 1.96 5.55
N ASP A 9 -17.20 2.89 5.23
CA ASP A 9 -16.12 3.31 6.12
C ASP A 9 -16.65 4.07 7.34
N HIS A 10 -17.63 4.96 7.18
CA HIS A 10 -18.36 5.58 8.30
C HIS A 10 -19.10 4.54 9.16
N ALA A 11 -19.76 3.56 8.53
CA ALA A 11 -20.42 2.49 9.26
C ALA A 11 -19.44 1.64 10.08
N ARG A 12 -18.23 1.40 9.56
CA ARG A 12 -17.17 0.65 10.30
C ARG A 12 -16.70 1.40 11.53
N GLU A 13 -16.52 2.71 11.45
CA GLU A 13 -16.17 3.55 12.58
C GLU A 13 -17.27 3.52 13.64
N TYR A 14 -18.51 3.77 13.25
CA TYR A 14 -19.66 3.67 14.14
C TYR A 14 -19.77 2.31 14.81
N ILE A 15 -19.55 1.21 14.08
CA ILE A 15 -19.58 -0.15 14.63
C ILE A 15 -18.42 -0.38 15.60
N GLU A 16 -17.22 0.13 15.31
CA GLU A 16 -16.07 -0.05 16.21
C GLU A 16 -16.30 0.64 17.56
N ASP A 17 -16.94 1.80 17.55
CA ASP A 17 -17.20 2.60 18.76
C ASP A 17 -18.41 2.09 19.57
N ASN A 18 -19.45 1.56 18.90
CA ASN A 18 -20.72 1.24 19.55
C ASN A 18 -20.95 -0.26 19.76
N TYR A 19 -20.35 -1.14 18.96
CA TYR A 19 -20.56 -2.58 19.07
C TYR A 19 -19.56 -3.25 19.99
N LYS A 20 -20.04 -3.88 21.07
CA LYS A 20 -19.20 -4.64 22.01
C LYS A 20 -18.85 -6.01 21.44
N ARG A 21 -17.73 -6.10 20.77
CA ARG A 21 -17.19 -7.37 20.25
C ARG A 21 -16.77 -8.33 21.36
N PRO A 22 -16.83 -9.65 21.13
CA PRO A 22 -16.21 -10.64 22.02
C PRO A 22 -14.75 -10.31 22.29
N ILE A 23 -14.28 -10.61 23.49
CA ILE A 23 -12.94 -10.21 23.96
C ILE A 23 -11.82 -10.74 23.04
N PHE A 24 -11.95 -11.96 22.56
CA PHE A 24 -10.97 -12.56 21.66
C PHE A 24 -10.87 -11.78 20.33
N ASP A 25 -12.00 -11.39 19.74
CA ASP A 25 -12.02 -10.61 18.50
C ASP A 25 -11.43 -9.21 18.70
N ARG A 26 -11.66 -8.60 19.86
CA ARG A 26 -11.05 -7.31 20.24
C ARG A 26 -9.54 -7.42 20.33
N ILE A 27 -9.03 -8.43 21.04
CA ILE A 27 -7.57 -8.68 21.19
C ILE A 27 -6.96 -8.94 19.82
N MET A 28 -7.55 -9.83 19.02
CA MET A 28 -7.06 -10.17 17.69
C MET A 28 -6.98 -8.93 16.78
N ARG A 29 -8.05 -8.13 16.72
CA ARG A 29 -8.08 -6.89 15.92
C ARG A 29 -7.05 -5.87 16.40
N ALA A 30 -6.90 -5.69 17.72
CA ALA A 30 -5.89 -4.81 18.29
C ALA A 30 -4.46 -5.29 17.95
N THR A 31 -4.20 -6.59 18.05
CA THR A 31 -2.92 -7.20 17.69
C THR A 31 -2.60 -7.01 16.21
N LEU A 32 -3.55 -7.29 15.32
CA LEU A 32 -3.36 -7.08 13.87
C LEU A 32 -3.07 -5.62 13.54
N ALA A 33 -3.79 -4.68 14.13
CA ALA A 33 -3.57 -3.24 13.94
C ALA A 33 -2.18 -2.77 14.43
N GLN A 34 -1.57 -3.48 15.38
CA GLN A 34 -0.23 -3.17 15.91
C GLN A 34 0.91 -3.93 15.21
N ILE A 35 0.61 -4.98 14.47
CA ILE A 35 1.62 -5.81 13.82
C ILE A 35 1.71 -5.51 12.33
N LEU A 36 0.61 -5.59 11.59
CA LEU A 36 0.62 -5.55 10.13
C LEU A 36 1.12 -4.23 9.52
N PRO A 37 0.83 -3.03 10.09
CA PRO A 37 1.34 -1.78 9.55
C PRO A 37 2.86 -1.57 9.70
N PHE A 38 3.51 -2.39 10.53
CA PHE A 38 4.92 -2.24 10.89
C PHE A 38 5.72 -3.45 10.39
N ASP A 39 6.52 -3.26 9.36
CA ASP A 39 7.30 -4.31 8.68
C ASP A 39 8.15 -5.16 9.64
N LYS A 40 8.86 -4.53 10.59
CA LYS A 40 9.69 -5.24 11.59
C LYS A 40 8.86 -6.13 12.51
N ARG A 41 7.72 -5.60 12.99
CA ARG A 41 6.81 -6.38 13.87
C ARG A 41 6.15 -7.51 13.08
N PHE A 42 5.76 -7.24 11.84
CA PHE A 42 5.14 -8.25 10.98
C PHE A 42 6.12 -9.36 10.62
N ARG A 43 7.38 -9.03 10.28
CA ARG A 43 8.44 -10.01 10.07
C ARG A 43 8.70 -10.86 11.32
N PHE A 44 8.73 -10.24 12.51
CA PHE A 44 8.88 -10.96 13.76
C PHE A 44 7.71 -11.92 13.99
N ALA A 45 6.47 -11.47 13.80
CA ALA A 45 5.28 -12.32 13.93
C ALA A 45 5.30 -13.51 12.97
N MET A 46 5.70 -13.29 11.69
CA MET A 46 5.84 -14.39 10.72
C MET A 46 6.93 -15.40 11.12
N LYS A 47 8.08 -14.92 11.63
CA LYS A 47 9.14 -15.81 12.13
C LYS A 47 8.63 -16.65 13.30
N SER A 48 7.93 -16.03 14.25
CA SER A 48 7.32 -16.72 15.39
C SER A 48 6.26 -17.72 14.95
N ALA A 49 5.37 -17.35 14.02
CA ALA A 49 4.36 -18.22 13.46
C ALA A 49 4.99 -19.46 12.78
N ARG A 50 6.08 -19.27 12.03
CA ARG A 50 6.82 -20.36 11.41
C ARG A 50 7.43 -21.32 12.44
N LEU A 51 7.97 -20.79 13.54
CA LEU A 51 8.57 -21.60 14.62
C LEU A 51 7.51 -22.48 15.30
N VAL A 52 6.31 -21.93 15.53
CA VAL A 52 5.22 -22.66 16.19
C VAL A 52 4.34 -23.50 15.23
N LYS A 53 4.62 -23.46 13.93
CA LYS A 53 3.84 -24.17 12.89
C LYS A 53 3.68 -25.68 13.15
N PRO A 54 4.68 -26.42 13.67
CA PRO A 54 4.50 -27.84 14.03
C PRO A 54 3.41 -28.07 15.10
N LEU A 55 3.14 -27.08 15.95
CA LEU A 55 2.11 -27.12 16.99
C LEU A 55 0.73 -26.66 16.49
N ALA A 56 0.61 -26.24 15.23
CA ALA A 56 -0.63 -25.72 14.65
C ALA A 56 -1.85 -26.67 14.82
N PRO A 57 -1.73 -28.01 14.71
CA PRO A 57 -2.86 -28.92 14.94
C PRO A 57 -3.49 -28.83 16.34
N LEU A 58 -2.72 -28.41 17.34
CA LEU A 58 -3.18 -28.25 18.72
C LEU A 58 -3.82 -26.89 19.01
N MET A 59 -3.79 -25.96 18.03
CA MET A 59 -4.29 -24.60 18.20
C MET A 59 -5.76 -24.47 17.81
N PRO A 60 -6.51 -23.51 18.41
CA PRO A 60 -7.83 -23.13 17.94
C PRO A 60 -7.82 -22.77 16.46
N SER A 61 -8.89 -23.09 15.72
CA SER A 61 -8.95 -22.96 14.25
C SER A 61 -8.56 -21.55 13.73
N LYS A 62 -8.98 -20.48 14.40
CA LYS A 62 -8.65 -19.11 14.02
C LYS A 62 -7.13 -18.83 14.07
N ILE A 63 -6.45 -19.31 15.11
CA ILE A 63 -5.00 -19.14 15.29
C ILE A 63 -4.25 -20.06 14.32
N ARG A 64 -4.71 -21.30 14.18
CA ARG A 64 -4.15 -22.28 13.22
C ARG A 64 -4.09 -21.70 11.83
N ASN A 65 -5.23 -21.17 11.33
CA ASN A 65 -5.29 -20.56 9.99
C ASN A 65 -4.27 -19.44 9.82
N MET A 66 -4.09 -18.58 10.83
CA MET A 66 -3.09 -17.51 10.79
C MET A 66 -1.65 -18.05 10.73
N VAL A 67 -1.36 -19.09 11.50
CA VAL A 67 -0.04 -19.76 11.50
C VAL A 67 0.22 -20.47 10.17
N ASP A 68 -0.80 -21.11 9.60
CA ASP A 68 -0.69 -21.81 8.31
C ASP A 68 -0.43 -20.87 7.14
N PHE A 69 -0.93 -19.62 7.20
CA PHE A 69 -0.61 -18.58 6.23
C PHE A 69 0.83 -18.06 6.28
N ALA A 70 1.59 -18.38 7.35
CA ALA A 70 2.99 -17.96 7.42
C ALA A 70 3.80 -18.57 6.27
N PRO A 71 4.53 -17.75 5.47
CA PRO A 71 5.26 -18.22 4.31
C PRO A 71 6.43 -19.14 4.72
N LYS A 72 6.77 -20.07 3.83
CA LYS A 72 7.93 -20.98 4.05
C LYS A 72 9.26 -20.23 4.12
N LYS A 73 9.40 -19.16 3.33
CA LYS A 73 10.55 -18.25 3.34
C LYS A 73 10.06 -16.83 3.60
N ILE A 74 10.75 -16.13 4.46
CA ILE A 74 10.54 -14.69 4.69
C ILE A 74 11.69 -13.99 3.97
N PRO A 75 11.42 -13.16 2.96
CA PRO A 75 12.46 -12.50 2.19
C PRO A 75 13.31 -11.57 3.06
N VAL A 76 14.55 -11.37 2.70
CA VAL A 76 15.43 -10.38 3.36
C VAL A 76 14.87 -8.98 3.11
N PRO A 77 14.91 -8.05 4.08
CA PRO A 77 14.53 -6.66 3.84
C PRO A 77 15.32 -6.05 2.69
N SER A 78 14.65 -5.41 1.74
CA SER A 78 15.34 -4.66 0.69
C SER A 78 15.93 -3.37 1.27
N LEU A 79 17.14 -3.02 0.84
CA LEU A 79 17.74 -1.71 1.12
C LEU A 79 17.04 -0.60 0.35
N ASN A 80 16.39 -0.94 -0.76
CA ASN A 80 15.66 0.02 -1.60
C ASN A 80 14.36 0.52 -0.96
N ASP A 81 13.87 -0.17 0.09
CA ASP A 81 12.72 0.31 0.87
C ASP A 81 13.08 1.45 1.86
N LYS A 82 14.37 1.78 2.00
CA LYS A 82 14.83 2.88 2.85
C LYS A 82 14.72 4.22 2.13
N PRO A 83 14.53 5.33 2.86
CA PRO A 83 14.52 6.66 2.27
C PRO A 83 15.78 6.94 1.47
N GLN A 84 15.62 7.19 0.17
CA GLN A 84 16.68 7.49 -0.78
C GLN A 84 16.09 7.91 -2.12
N VAL A 85 16.93 8.45 -2.98
CA VAL A 85 16.61 8.83 -4.36
C VAL A 85 17.33 7.89 -5.33
N PHE A 86 16.60 7.41 -6.32
CA PHE A 86 17.09 6.59 -7.41
C PHE A 86 17.05 7.40 -8.70
N PRO A 87 18.21 7.78 -9.28
CA PRO A 87 18.21 8.57 -10.51
C PRO A 87 17.62 7.80 -11.68
N ALA A 88 17.02 8.53 -12.61
CA ALA A 88 16.52 7.97 -13.87
C ALA A 88 17.66 7.30 -14.66
N GLU A 89 17.33 6.27 -15.44
CA GLU A 89 18.21 5.71 -16.45
C GLU A 89 18.07 6.55 -17.74
N GLY A 90 19.08 7.37 -18.05
CA GLY A 90 19.04 8.31 -19.17
C GLY A 90 18.41 9.67 -18.81
N LYS A 91 17.68 10.28 -19.74
CA LYS A 91 17.03 11.58 -19.52
C LYS A 91 15.92 11.45 -18.48
N CYS A 92 15.98 12.29 -17.44
CA CYS A 92 14.89 12.39 -16.48
C CYS A 92 13.68 13.06 -17.13
N ILE A 93 12.53 12.36 -17.10
CA ILE A 93 11.24 12.81 -17.66
C ILE A 93 10.28 13.20 -16.54
N LYS A 94 10.27 12.45 -15.44
CA LYS A 94 9.41 12.65 -14.28
C LYS A 94 10.17 12.36 -12.98
N ARG A 95 9.79 13.07 -11.92
CA ARG A 95 10.20 12.74 -10.55
C ARG A 95 9.00 12.19 -9.79
N VAL A 96 9.09 10.96 -9.29
CA VAL A 96 7.96 10.28 -8.66
C VAL A 96 8.32 9.74 -7.28
N ALA A 97 7.41 9.88 -6.32
CA ALA A 97 7.55 9.21 -5.04
C ALA A 97 7.01 7.78 -5.13
N LEU A 98 7.74 6.80 -4.61
CA LEU A 98 7.24 5.43 -4.47
C LEU A 98 6.71 5.20 -3.06
N MET A 99 5.45 4.80 -2.95
CA MET A 99 4.91 4.27 -1.71
C MET A 99 5.35 2.83 -1.52
N THR A 100 6.29 2.59 -0.62
CA THR A 100 6.83 1.24 -0.37
C THR A 100 5.88 0.31 0.39
N GLY A 101 4.80 0.84 0.96
CA GLY A 101 3.78 0.05 1.66
C GLY A 101 4.25 -0.53 3.00
N CYS A 102 3.47 -1.47 3.54
CA CYS A 102 3.78 -2.14 4.82
C CYS A 102 3.94 -3.66 4.66
N ALA A 103 2.89 -4.36 4.20
CA ALA A 103 2.88 -5.81 4.11
C ALA A 103 3.85 -6.35 3.05
N GLN A 104 3.93 -5.73 1.88
CA GLN A 104 4.80 -6.17 0.80
C GLN A 104 6.29 -6.11 1.18
N LYS A 105 6.73 -5.13 1.95
CA LYS A 105 8.10 -5.09 2.51
C LYS A 105 8.46 -6.36 3.29
N ALA A 106 7.48 -7.05 3.85
CA ALA A 106 7.69 -8.23 4.67
C ALA A 106 7.44 -9.53 3.90
N LEU A 107 6.51 -9.52 2.94
CA LEU A 107 6.05 -10.70 2.21
C LEU A 107 6.80 -10.91 0.89
N ASP A 108 7.07 -9.82 0.15
CA ASP A 108 7.74 -9.88 -1.15
C ASP A 108 8.43 -8.54 -1.44
N THR A 109 9.74 -8.51 -1.21
CA THR A 109 10.56 -7.31 -1.40
C THR A 109 10.84 -7.01 -2.86
N ASP A 110 10.71 -8.00 -3.76
CA ASP A 110 10.97 -7.82 -5.19
C ASP A 110 9.95 -6.91 -5.87
N ILE A 111 8.76 -6.78 -5.31
CA ILE A 111 7.70 -5.90 -5.86
C ILE A 111 8.20 -4.45 -5.96
N ASN A 112 8.74 -3.90 -4.87
CA ASN A 112 9.26 -2.53 -4.87
C ASN A 112 10.54 -2.40 -5.70
N ASP A 113 11.44 -3.37 -5.59
CA ASP A 113 12.67 -3.39 -6.38
C ASP A 113 12.40 -3.44 -7.88
N ALA A 114 11.42 -4.24 -8.32
CA ALA A 114 10.99 -4.29 -9.71
C ALA A 114 10.31 -2.99 -10.15
N THR A 115 9.49 -2.39 -9.29
CA THR A 115 8.83 -1.10 -9.56
C THR A 115 9.87 0.00 -9.74
N ILE A 116 10.88 0.09 -8.88
CA ILE A 116 11.97 1.07 -8.99
C ILE A 116 12.73 0.87 -10.30
N ARG A 117 13.14 -0.37 -10.63
CA ARG A 117 13.82 -0.67 -11.89
C ARG A 117 12.99 -0.29 -13.11
N LEU A 118 11.70 -0.61 -13.10
CA LEU A 118 10.78 -0.30 -14.19
C LEU A 118 10.66 1.21 -14.42
N LEU A 119 10.41 1.97 -13.36
CA LEU A 119 10.24 3.43 -13.43
C LEU A 119 11.54 4.11 -13.90
N ARG A 120 12.69 3.72 -13.36
CA ARG A 120 13.99 4.27 -13.76
C ARG A 120 14.30 4.08 -15.24
N ARG A 121 14.02 2.86 -15.78
CA ARG A 121 14.19 2.55 -17.22
C ARG A 121 13.27 3.40 -18.12
N HIS A 122 12.17 3.90 -17.58
CA HIS A 122 11.23 4.77 -18.29
C HIS A 122 11.46 6.26 -18.01
N GLY A 123 12.67 6.62 -17.52
CA GLY A 123 13.08 8.00 -17.32
C GLY A 123 12.50 8.64 -16.06
N CYS A 124 12.10 7.86 -15.06
CA CYS A 124 11.69 8.42 -13.78
C CYS A 124 12.85 8.44 -12.79
N GLU A 125 13.06 9.58 -12.15
CA GLU A 125 13.71 9.64 -10.85
C GLU A 125 12.70 9.17 -9.80
N VAL A 126 13.10 8.20 -8.97
CA VAL A 126 12.21 7.60 -7.97
C VAL A 126 12.69 7.96 -6.57
N VAL A 127 11.86 8.60 -5.78
CA VAL A 127 12.14 8.93 -4.39
C VAL A 127 11.34 8.03 -3.43
N VAL A 128 12.04 7.44 -2.47
CA VAL A 128 11.42 6.86 -1.27
C VAL A 128 11.52 7.92 -0.19
N ALA A 129 10.42 8.62 0.06
CA ALA A 129 10.38 9.80 0.92
C ALA A 129 10.63 9.45 2.39
N GLN A 130 11.42 10.28 3.08
CA GLN A 130 11.66 10.16 4.52
C GLN A 130 10.37 10.39 5.29
N GLY A 131 10.00 9.45 6.15
CA GLY A 131 8.78 9.53 6.98
C GLY A 131 7.56 8.86 6.37
N ALA A 132 7.55 8.55 5.06
CA ALA A 132 6.47 7.78 4.43
C ALA A 132 6.45 6.32 4.91
N GLY A 133 5.24 5.73 4.96
CA GLY A 133 5.08 4.38 5.48
C GLY A 133 3.76 3.72 5.08
N CYS A 134 3.05 3.13 6.05
CA CYS A 134 1.75 2.51 5.83
C CYS A 134 0.69 3.55 5.41
N CYS A 135 -0.13 3.22 4.40
CA CYS A 135 -1.23 4.10 3.95
C CYS A 135 -2.35 4.29 4.98
N GLY A 136 -2.41 3.47 6.04
CA GLY A 136 -3.51 3.51 7.01
C GLY A 136 -4.74 2.69 6.62
N ALA A 137 -4.81 2.10 5.42
CA ALA A 137 -5.97 1.37 4.93
C ALA A 137 -6.47 0.28 5.90
N LEU A 138 -5.57 -0.52 6.46
CA LEU A 138 -5.95 -1.59 7.38
C LEU A 138 -6.69 -1.05 8.60
N THR A 139 -6.14 -0.05 9.26
CA THR A 139 -6.73 0.55 10.46
C THR A 139 -8.00 1.32 10.12
N HIS A 140 -8.06 1.98 8.96
CA HIS A 140 -9.25 2.63 8.43
C HIS A 140 -10.40 1.62 8.25
N HIS A 141 -10.16 0.53 7.55
CA HIS A 141 -11.16 -0.54 7.35
C HIS A 141 -11.51 -1.32 8.63
N MET A 142 -10.73 -1.14 9.68
CA MET A 142 -11.07 -1.62 11.03
C MET A 142 -11.89 -0.60 11.84
N GLY A 143 -12.21 0.59 11.32
CA GLY A 143 -12.87 1.66 12.05
C GLY A 143 -11.96 2.34 13.07
N LYS A 144 -10.63 2.13 13.01
CA LYS A 144 -9.65 2.72 13.92
C LYS A 144 -9.13 4.05 13.34
N SER A 145 -10.01 5.02 13.19
CA SER A 145 -9.78 6.29 12.48
C SER A 145 -8.58 7.06 13.01
N LYS A 146 -8.41 7.16 14.33
CA LYS A 146 -7.24 7.84 14.91
C LYS A 146 -5.91 7.24 14.45
N GLN A 147 -5.81 5.91 14.37
CA GLN A 147 -4.56 5.24 13.94
C GLN A 147 -4.35 5.40 12.43
N SER A 148 -5.41 5.35 11.64
CA SER A 148 -5.32 5.54 10.19
C SER A 148 -4.93 6.97 9.85
N HIS A 149 -5.52 7.97 10.52
CA HIS A 149 -5.15 9.39 10.36
C HIS A 149 -3.68 9.66 10.69
N ILE A 150 -3.15 9.10 11.79
CA ILE A 150 -1.71 9.23 12.13
C ILE A 150 -0.82 8.68 11.01
N SER A 151 -1.20 7.54 10.43
CA SER A 151 -0.42 6.94 9.33
C SER A 151 -0.51 7.78 8.06
N ALA A 152 -1.70 8.23 7.69
CA ALA A 152 -1.95 9.05 6.53
C ALA A 152 -1.29 10.43 6.64
N ALA A 153 -1.39 11.10 7.78
CA ALA A 153 -0.74 12.40 8.04
C ALA A 153 0.79 12.33 7.86
N LYS A 154 1.42 11.25 8.30
CA LYS A 154 2.87 11.04 8.06
C LYS A 154 3.20 10.97 6.58
N ASN A 155 2.40 10.26 5.80
CA ASN A 155 2.58 10.17 4.35
C ASN A 155 2.33 11.52 3.67
N ILE A 156 1.26 12.22 4.04
CA ILE A 156 0.95 13.56 3.52
C ILE A 156 2.14 14.49 3.75
N ASN A 157 2.61 14.60 5.00
CA ASN A 157 3.73 15.48 5.34
C ASN A 157 5.01 15.10 4.58
N ALA A 158 5.33 13.80 4.47
CA ALA A 158 6.51 13.33 3.77
C ALA A 158 6.48 13.67 2.28
N TRP A 159 5.34 13.43 1.60
CA TRP A 159 5.22 13.72 0.17
C TRP A 159 5.05 15.21 -0.13
N MET A 160 4.41 15.98 0.75
CA MET A 160 4.37 17.45 0.63
C MET A 160 5.76 18.07 0.81
N SER A 161 6.60 17.50 1.70
CA SER A 161 7.99 17.94 1.83
C SER A 161 8.78 17.73 0.52
N GLU A 162 8.62 16.57 -0.14
CA GLU A 162 9.24 16.29 -1.44
C GLU A 162 8.68 17.20 -2.55
N LEU A 163 7.36 17.40 -2.55
CA LEU A 163 6.69 18.26 -3.54
C LEU A 163 7.16 19.72 -3.45
N ASN A 164 7.28 20.25 -2.23
CA ASN A 164 7.71 21.62 -1.97
C ASN A 164 9.24 21.81 -2.11
N GLY A 165 10.02 20.73 -2.07
CA GLY A 165 11.46 20.72 -2.32
C GLY A 165 11.78 20.60 -3.81
N ASP A 166 12.15 19.41 -4.24
CA ASP A 166 12.56 19.12 -5.63
C ASP A 166 11.37 18.90 -6.59
N GLY A 167 10.13 18.95 -6.09
CA GLY A 167 8.92 18.68 -6.84
C GLY A 167 8.56 17.21 -6.96
N LEU A 168 7.30 16.91 -7.25
CA LEU A 168 6.80 15.56 -7.57
C LEU A 168 5.78 15.64 -8.70
N ASP A 169 5.93 14.79 -9.70
CA ASP A 169 4.94 14.62 -10.78
C ASP A 169 3.85 13.60 -10.40
N ALA A 170 4.17 12.62 -9.56
CA ALA A 170 3.23 11.62 -9.10
C ALA A 170 3.70 10.90 -7.83
N ILE A 171 2.75 10.30 -7.12
CA ILE A 171 2.99 9.35 -6.04
C ILE A 171 2.57 7.98 -6.55
N VAL A 172 3.53 7.12 -6.85
CA VAL A 172 3.30 5.80 -7.45
C VAL A 172 3.00 4.76 -6.39
N ILE A 173 1.93 4.02 -6.59
CA ILE A 173 1.44 2.98 -5.68
C ILE A 173 1.26 1.69 -6.47
N ASN A 174 1.90 0.62 -6.04
CA ASN A 174 1.86 -0.69 -6.68
C ASN A 174 0.96 -1.72 -5.95
N THR A 175 0.08 -1.22 -5.08
CA THR A 175 -0.88 -2.02 -4.30
C THR A 175 -2.26 -1.38 -4.36
N SER A 176 -3.21 -2.02 -5.01
CA SER A 176 -4.53 -1.44 -5.32
C SER A 176 -5.32 -0.95 -4.11
N GLY A 177 -5.29 -1.68 -2.99
CA GLY A 177 -5.97 -1.26 -1.75
C GLY A 177 -5.37 0.01 -1.15
N CYS A 178 -4.03 0.11 -1.14
CA CYS A 178 -3.35 1.33 -0.70
C CYS A 178 -3.66 2.50 -1.64
N GLY A 179 -3.66 2.25 -2.97
CA GLY A 179 -3.97 3.28 -3.96
C GLY A 179 -5.36 3.87 -3.78
N THR A 180 -6.37 3.04 -3.52
CA THR A 180 -7.73 3.52 -3.22
C THR A 180 -7.73 4.44 -1.98
N THR A 181 -7.05 4.04 -0.91
CA THR A 181 -7.02 4.82 0.34
C THR A 181 -6.26 6.13 0.18
N VAL A 182 -5.12 6.14 -0.51
CA VAL A 182 -4.33 7.38 -0.71
C VAL A 182 -5.08 8.37 -1.62
N LYS A 183 -5.72 7.88 -2.67
CA LYS A 183 -6.58 8.73 -3.54
C LYS A 183 -7.75 9.35 -2.77
N ASP A 184 -8.18 8.72 -1.68
CA ASP A 184 -9.30 9.18 -0.83
C ASP A 184 -8.87 9.99 0.40
N TYR A 185 -7.59 10.30 0.56
CA TYR A 185 -7.09 11.09 1.69
C TYR A 185 -7.79 12.45 1.83
N GLY A 186 -8.16 13.09 0.73
CA GLY A 186 -8.92 14.35 0.76
C GLY A 186 -10.24 14.23 1.50
N ASN A 187 -10.99 13.13 1.32
CA ASN A 187 -12.21 12.85 2.07
C ASN A 187 -11.93 12.44 3.52
N MET A 188 -10.86 11.66 3.75
CA MET A 188 -10.45 11.22 5.07
C MET A 188 -10.08 12.39 6.00
N PHE A 189 -9.57 13.49 5.44
CA PHE A 189 -9.13 14.69 6.15
C PHE A 189 -10.09 15.88 5.97
N LEU A 190 -11.34 15.63 5.61
CA LEU A 190 -12.34 16.69 5.45
C LEU A 190 -12.54 17.45 6.77
N GLY A 191 -12.34 18.77 6.76
CA GLY A 191 -12.42 19.62 7.95
C GLY A 191 -11.17 19.60 8.85
N ASP A 192 -10.11 18.85 8.47
CA ASP A 192 -8.83 18.80 9.19
C ASP A 192 -7.88 19.88 8.64
N PRO A 193 -6.93 20.42 9.43
CA PRO A 193 -5.90 21.35 8.93
C PRO A 193 -5.08 20.82 7.74
N LEU A 194 -4.95 19.51 7.58
CA LEU A 194 -4.24 18.86 6.46
C LEU A 194 -5.15 18.61 5.24
N GLU A 195 -6.38 19.06 5.21
CA GLU A 195 -7.34 18.75 4.12
C GLU A 195 -6.78 19.13 2.73
N ASN A 196 -6.20 20.32 2.59
CA ASN A 196 -5.69 20.79 1.30
C ASN A 196 -4.47 19.96 0.83
N ASP A 197 -3.56 19.64 1.74
CA ASP A 197 -2.40 18.82 1.46
C ASP A 197 -2.84 17.38 1.14
N ALA A 198 -3.83 16.85 1.85
CA ALA A 198 -4.43 15.55 1.59
C ALA A 198 -5.08 15.46 0.20
N LYS A 199 -5.80 16.50 -0.22
CA LYS A 199 -6.36 16.62 -1.58
C LYS A 199 -5.26 16.67 -2.64
N THR A 200 -4.20 17.43 -2.40
CA THR A 200 -3.03 17.50 -3.28
C THR A 200 -2.37 16.14 -3.44
N VAL A 201 -2.05 15.46 -2.33
CA VAL A 201 -1.49 14.12 -2.32
C VAL A 201 -2.40 13.12 -3.03
N GLY A 202 -3.71 13.15 -2.76
CA GLY A 202 -4.69 12.29 -3.43
C GLY A 202 -4.72 12.48 -4.95
N SER A 203 -4.58 13.73 -5.43
CA SER A 203 -4.54 14.04 -6.86
C SER A 203 -3.26 13.57 -7.57
N LEU A 204 -2.13 13.54 -6.85
CA LEU A 204 -0.85 13.04 -7.35
C LEU A 204 -0.74 11.51 -7.29
N ALA A 205 -1.63 10.84 -6.54
CA ALA A 205 -1.59 9.39 -6.37
C ALA A 205 -1.96 8.66 -7.67
N LYS A 206 -1.06 7.80 -8.15
CA LYS A 206 -1.21 7.01 -9.38
C LYS A 206 -0.93 5.54 -9.08
N ASP A 207 -1.78 4.67 -9.59
CA ASP A 207 -1.44 3.25 -9.68
C ASP A 207 -0.26 3.08 -10.65
N ILE A 208 0.58 2.08 -10.41
CA ILE A 208 1.72 1.79 -11.32
C ILE A 208 1.27 1.62 -12.77
N THR A 209 0.08 1.09 -13.00
CA THR A 209 -0.44 0.90 -14.37
C THR A 209 -0.85 2.22 -15.03
N GLU A 210 -1.31 3.22 -14.26
CA GLU A 210 -1.60 4.57 -14.78
C GLU A 210 -0.32 5.23 -15.26
N ILE A 211 0.73 5.23 -14.40
CA ILE A 211 2.00 5.87 -14.77
C ILE A 211 2.68 5.18 -15.95
N MET A 212 2.57 3.85 -16.05
CA MET A 212 3.16 3.10 -17.18
C MET A 212 2.44 3.34 -18.49
N ILE A 213 1.14 3.59 -18.49
CA ILE A 213 0.39 4.03 -19.67
C ILE A 213 0.85 5.44 -20.08
N ASP A 214 0.95 6.37 -19.11
CA ASP A 214 1.37 7.76 -19.35
C ASP A 214 2.81 7.83 -19.94
N LEU A 215 3.72 6.98 -19.49
CA LEU A 215 5.12 6.93 -19.94
C LEU A 215 5.29 6.16 -21.26
N GLY A 216 4.33 5.31 -21.64
CA GLY A 216 4.46 4.40 -22.75
C GLY A 216 5.40 3.23 -22.42
N LEU A 217 4.84 2.08 -22.05
CA LEU A 217 5.64 0.89 -21.69
C LEU A 217 6.53 0.45 -22.86
N LYS A 218 7.84 0.45 -22.65
CA LYS A 218 8.82 -0.09 -23.59
C LYS A 218 9.14 -1.53 -23.19
N VAL A 219 8.76 -2.46 -24.03
CA VAL A 219 8.99 -3.89 -23.84
C VAL A 219 10.37 -4.25 -24.36
N SER A 220 11.21 -4.84 -23.52
CA SER A 220 12.57 -5.28 -23.89
C SER A 220 12.59 -6.70 -24.49
N SER A 221 11.58 -7.51 -24.16
CA SER A 221 11.41 -8.87 -24.68
C SER A 221 9.96 -9.29 -24.57
N THR A 222 9.51 -10.13 -25.50
CA THR A 222 8.19 -10.75 -25.43
C THR A 222 8.32 -12.18 -24.91
N SER A 223 7.36 -12.63 -24.12
CA SER A 223 7.29 -14.00 -23.63
C SER A 223 5.93 -14.60 -23.97
N ALA A 224 5.93 -15.84 -24.47
CA ALA A 224 4.70 -16.57 -24.80
C ALA A 224 4.02 -17.21 -23.58
N VAL A 225 4.15 -16.59 -22.41
CA VAL A 225 3.54 -17.08 -21.17
C VAL A 225 2.05 -16.76 -21.16
N ARG A 226 1.21 -17.77 -20.90
CA ARG A 226 -0.21 -17.56 -20.65
C ARG A 226 -0.42 -16.98 -19.26
N VAL A 227 -1.05 -15.80 -19.19
CA VAL A 227 -1.31 -15.08 -17.95
C VAL A 227 -2.81 -15.10 -17.65
N ALA A 228 -3.19 -15.45 -16.43
CA ALA A 228 -4.54 -15.21 -15.91
C ALA A 228 -4.55 -13.89 -15.12
N TYR A 229 -5.35 -12.93 -15.58
CA TYR A 229 -5.50 -11.65 -14.91
C TYR A 229 -6.80 -11.62 -14.11
N HIS A 230 -6.69 -11.38 -12.80
CA HIS A 230 -7.82 -11.11 -11.91
C HIS A 230 -7.85 -9.62 -11.55
N ALA A 231 -8.94 -8.93 -11.94
CA ALA A 231 -9.12 -7.52 -11.62
C ALA A 231 -9.48 -7.36 -10.13
N ALA A 232 -8.59 -6.73 -9.37
CA ALA A 232 -8.85 -6.41 -7.97
C ALA A 232 -10.02 -5.43 -7.84
N CYS A 233 -10.99 -5.70 -6.95
CA CYS A 233 -12.15 -4.82 -6.73
C CYS A 233 -11.74 -3.39 -6.38
N SER A 234 -10.69 -3.20 -5.55
CA SER A 234 -10.15 -1.90 -5.21
C SER A 234 -9.60 -1.14 -6.42
N LEU A 235 -8.96 -1.84 -7.38
CA LEU A 235 -8.47 -1.23 -8.60
C LEU A 235 -9.63 -0.87 -9.55
N GLN A 236 -10.47 -1.87 -9.84
CA GLN A 236 -11.53 -1.75 -10.86
C GLN A 236 -12.67 -0.82 -10.43
N HIS A 237 -13.10 -0.91 -9.17
CA HIS A 237 -14.25 -0.17 -8.65
C HIS A 237 -13.84 1.01 -7.76
N GLY A 238 -12.83 0.84 -6.91
CA GLY A 238 -12.32 1.90 -6.04
C GLY A 238 -11.60 3.00 -6.82
N GLN A 239 -10.64 2.62 -7.64
CA GLN A 239 -9.84 3.57 -8.44
C GLN A 239 -10.36 3.77 -9.87
N GLN A 240 -11.39 3.03 -10.33
CA GLN A 240 -11.94 3.07 -11.69
C GLN A 240 -10.92 2.70 -12.80
N ILE A 241 -9.87 1.96 -12.47
CA ILE A 241 -8.84 1.49 -13.41
C ILE A 241 -9.28 0.13 -13.98
N LYS A 242 -9.86 0.12 -15.20
CA LYS A 242 -10.49 -1.06 -15.79
C LYS A 242 -9.67 -1.68 -16.92
N THR A 243 -8.97 -0.86 -17.69
CA THR A 243 -8.32 -1.26 -18.96
C THR A 243 -6.80 -1.29 -18.87
N HIS A 244 -6.16 -0.40 -18.09
CA HIS A 244 -4.70 -0.21 -18.04
C HIS A 244 -3.92 -1.52 -17.86
N PRO A 245 -4.21 -2.39 -16.86
CA PRO A 245 -3.46 -3.64 -16.72
C PRO A 245 -3.55 -4.55 -17.93
N LYS A 246 -4.75 -4.63 -18.54
CA LYS A 246 -4.96 -5.46 -19.75
C LYS A 246 -4.21 -4.91 -20.97
N THR A 247 -4.12 -3.58 -21.08
CA THR A 247 -3.37 -2.92 -22.15
C THR A 247 -1.88 -3.17 -22.02
N LEU A 248 -1.34 -3.13 -20.78
CA LEU A 248 0.07 -3.36 -20.51
C LEU A 248 0.50 -4.83 -20.63
N LEU A 249 -0.44 -5.78 -20.56
CA LEU A 249 -0.20 -7.22 -20.67
C LEU A 249 -0.33 -7.75 -22.10
N LYS A 250 -0.77 -6.92 -23.05
CA LYS A 250 -0.85 -7.25 -24.48
C LYS A 250 0.45 -6.96 -25.22
#